data_19681dda89793dad411fae0cfd3996ca
#
_entry.id   19681dda89793dad411fae0cfd3996ca
#
_cell.length_a   1.000
_cell.length_b   1.000
_cell.length_c   1.000
_cell.angle_alpha   90.00
_cell.angle_beta   90.00
_cell.angle_gamma   90.00
#
_symmetry.space_group_name_H-M   'P 1'
#
loop_
_entity.id
_entity.type
_entity.pdbx_description
1 polymer ?
#
loop_
_entity_poly.entity_id
_entity_poly.type
_entity_poly.pdbx_seq_one_letter_code
_entity_poly.pdbx_strand_id
1 'polypeptide(L)'
;MVTATHPTSGVGGTRKTSRSARSDRVRITLRRGRRKRIREDVAPTGAENEDGDAVPTIQQLVRKGRQDKVAKTTTPALKGSPQRRGVCTRVYTTTPKKPNSALRKVARVRLTSQIEVTAYIPGVGHNLQEHSIVLVRGGRVRDLPGVRYKIIRGALDTQGVRNRKQARSRYGAKKEKS
;
A
#
# COMPACT_ATOMS: atom_id res chain seq x y z
N MET A 1 -3.79 15.20 -63.83
CA MET A 1 -2.46 15.44 -64.45
C MET A 1 -1.45 15.11 -63.39
N VAL A 2 -0.76 14.04 -63.62
CA VAL A 2 0.71 13.83 -63.72
C VAL A 2 1.34 13.64 -62.30
N THR A 3 1.96 12.64 -61.89
CA THR A 3 2.68 11.40 -62.24
C THR A 3 3.49 11.08 -60.97
N ALA A 4 3.41 9.98 -60.46
CA ALA A 4 4.29 8.82 -60.32
C ALA A 4 5.80 9.11 -60.48
N THR A 5 6.56 8.65 -59.46
CA THR A 5 7.82 7.94 -59.72
C THR A 5 8.34 7.23 -58.43
N HIS A 6 8.40 5.92 -58.47
CA HIS A 6 9.45 5.12 -57.84
C HIS A 6 10.71 5.13 -58.72
N PRO A 7 11.93 4.89 -58.21
CA PRO A 7 12.51 3.58 -58.28
C PRO A 7 13.46 3.18 -57.10
N THR A 8 13.62 1.96 -56.89
CA THR A 8 14.49 0.80 -57.20
C THR A 8 15.56 0.51 -56.15
N SER A 9 15.43 -0.66 -55.62
CA SER A 9 16.36 -1.83 -55.56
C SER A 9 17.84 -1.56 -55.19
N GLY A 10 18.29 -2.25 -54.17
CA GLY A 10 19.67 -2.52 -53.85
C GLY A 10 19.80 -3.85 -53.12
N VAL A 11 20.11 -4.86 -53.91
CA VAL A 11 20.45 -6.23 -53.51
C VAL A 11 21.93 -6.30 -53.04
N GLY A 12 22.23 -7.20 -52.13
CA GLY A 12 23.58 -7.65 -51.80
C GLY A 12 23.87 -7.60 -50.30
N GLY A 13 24.17 -8.66 -49.62
CA GLY A 13 25.05 -9.72 -49.86
C GLY A 13 25.17 -10.56 -48.59
N THR A 14 25.01 -11.80 -48.76
CA THR A 14 25.26 -12.92 -47.83
C THR A 14 26.68 -12.94 -47.32
N ARG A 15 26.89 -12.96 -46.01
CA ARG A 15 28.08 -13.63 -45.46
C ARG A 15 27.70 -14.49 -44.25
N LYS A 16 27.63 -15.78 -44.54
CA LYS A 16 27.69 -16.85 -43.55
C LYS A 16 29.09 -16.87 -42.96
N THR A 17 29.21 -16.63 -41.66
CA THR A 17 30.38 -17.07 -40.92
C THR A 17 29.93 -18.01 -39.83
N SER A 18 30.14 -19.28 -40.11
CA SER A 18 30.13 -20.37 -39.14
C SER A 18 31.23 -20.10 -38.07
N ARG A 19 30.84 -19.91 -36.82
CA ARG A 19 31.77 -20.01 -35.72
C ARG A 19 31.35 -21.15 -34.80
N SER A 20 32.16 -22.16 -34.88
CA SER A 20 32.36 -23.32 -34.05
C SER A 20 31.88 -23.17 -32.60
N ALA A 21 31.03 -24.10 -32.21
CA ALA A 21 30.67 -24.38 -30.83
C ALA A 21 31.91 -24.82 -30.04
N ARG A 22 32.41 -24.00 -29.17
CA ARG A 22 33.28 -24.45 -28.08
C ARG A 22 32.41 -24.86 -26.91
N SER A 23 32.40 -26.14 -26.65
CA SER A 23 31.84 -26.76 -25.46
C SER A 23 32.66 -26.37 -24.24
N ASP A 24 32.23 -25.37 -23.53
CA ASP A 24 32.73 -25.09 -22.19
C ASP A 24 32.15 -26.13 -21.24
N ARG A 25 32.97 -27.15 -20.97
CA ARG A 25 32.71 -28.08 -19.87
C ARG A 25 32.85 -27.31 -18.57
N VAL A 26 31.72 -26.90 -18.00
CA VAL A 26 31.65 -26.39 -16.63
C VAL A 26 32.07 -27.50 -15.69
N ARG A 27 33.31 -27.43 -15.17
CA ARG A 27 33.76 -28.26 -14.04
C ARG A 27 32.98 -27.86 -12.82
N ILE A 28 31.95 -28.62 -12.48
CA ILE A 28 31.29 -28.53 -11.18
C ILE A 28 32.26 -29.06 -10.12
N THR A 29 32.95 -28.16 -9.47
CA THR A 29 33.72 -28.49 -8.26
C THR A 29 32.70 -28.66 -7.13
N LEU A 30 32.43 -29.91 -6.80
CA LEU A 30 31.70 -30.29 -5.58
C LEU A 30 32.48 -29.76 -4.36
N ARG A 31 32.15 -28.57 -3.89
CA ARG A 31 32.52 -28.12 -2.54
C ARG A 31 31.87 -29.06 -1.53
N ARG A 32 32.64 -29.94 -0.96
CA ARG A 32 32.26 -30.74 0.23
C ARG A 32 31.69 -29.77 1.28
N GLY A 33 30.37 -29.72 1.38
CA GLY A 33 29.67 -28.99 2.42
C GLY A 33 30.13 -29.48 3.78
N ARG A 34 30.76 -28.57 4.53
CA ARG A 34 31.08 -28.73 5.94
C ARG A 34 29.74 -29.03 6.64
N ARG A 35 29.51 -30.29 7.03
CA ARG A 35 28.35 -30.67 7.85
C ARG A 35 28.42 -29.84 9.14
N LYS A 36 27.59 -28.78 9.19
CA LYS A 36 27.26 -28.13 10.47
C LYS A 36 26.64 -29.20 11.35
N ARG A 37 27.36 -29.59 12.41
CA ARG A 37 26.75 -30.35 13.50
C ARG A 37 25.62 -29.48 14.02
N ILE A 38 24.39 -29.90 13.78
CA ILE A 38 23.19 -29.40 14.45
C ILE A 38 23.43 -29.79 15.90
N ARG A 39 23.79 -28.85 16.75
CA ARG A 39 23.66 -28.99 18.18
C ARG A 39 22.17 -29.05 18.42
N GLU A 40 21.70 -30.20 18.83
CA GLU A 40 20.38 -30.33 19.43
C GLU A 40 20.39 -29.42 20.66
N ASP A 41 19.86 -28.21 20.48
CA ASP A 41 19.62 -27.31 21.60
C ASP A 41 18.54 -27.97 22.45
N VAL A 42 18.98 -28.61 23.54
CA VAL A 42 18.11 -29.07 24.61
C VAL A 42 17.25 -27.88 25.03
N ALA A 43 15.97 -27.93 24.73
CA ALA A 43 15.02 -26.91 25.13
C ALA A 43 15.07 -26.77 26.66
N PRO A 44 15.27 -25.55 27.19
CA PRO A 44 15.21 -25.36 28.64
C PRO A 44 13.76 -25.62 29.09
N THR A 45 13.58 -26.55 30.00
CA THR A 45 12.37 -26.75 30.78
C THR A 45 12.10 -25.48 31.59
N GLY A 46 11.50 -24.48 30.95
CA GLY A 46 11.01 -23.28 31.60
C GLY A 46 9.50 -23.41 31.84
N ALA A 47 9.04 -23.05 33.01
CA ALA A 47 7.63 -23.00 33.35
C ALA A 47 6.83 -22.26 32.28
N GLU A 48 5.96 -22.95 31.57
CA GLU A 48 5.06 -22.36 30.61
C GLU A 48 3.92 -21.68 31.39
N ASN A 49 3.72 -20.38 31.13
CA ASN A 49 2.49 -19.72 31.55
C ASN A 49 1.36 -20.20 30.64
N GLU A 50 0.14 -20.28 31.15
CA GLU A 50 -1.05 -20.74 30.43
C GLU A 50 -1.34 -19.98 29.13
N ASP A 51 -0.70 -18.82 28.90
CA ASP A 51 -0.77 -18.02 27.67
C ASP A 51 0.29 -18.38 26.61
N GLY A 52 1.05 -19.48 26.77
CA GLY A 52 1.99 -19.99 25.78
C GLY A 52 3.28 -19.18 25.58
N ASP A 53 3.48 -18.08 26.30
CA ASP A 53 4.71 -17.27 26.25
C ASP A 53 5.69 -17.78 27.31
N ALA A 54 6.77 -18.48 26.89
CA ALA A 54 7.83 -18.92 27.76
C ALA A 54 8.54 -17.72 28.41
N VAL A 55 8.56 -17.67 29.75
CA VAL A 55 9.25 -16.61 30.50
C VAL A 55 10.75 -16.76 30.28
N PRO A 56 11.44 -15.75 29.79
CA PRO A 56 12.86 -15.83 29.53
C PRO A 56 13.65 -15.93 30.86
N THR A 57 14.62 -16.82 30.89
CA THR A 57 15.51 -16.98 32.05
C THR A 57 16.41 -15.77 32.22
N ILE A 58 16.93 -15.55 33.45
CA ILE A 58 17.84 -14.43 33.76
C ILE A 58 19.05 -14.44 32.82
N GLN A 59 19.62 -15.59 32.51
CA GLN A 59 20.75 -15.70 31.58
C GLN A 59 20.40 -15.29 30.16
N GLN A 60 19.19 -15.60 29.70
CA GLN A 60 18.71 -15.16 28.39
C GLN A 60 18.54 -13.65 28.34
N LEU A 61 18.03 -13.03 29.40
CA LEU A 61 17.86 -11.57 29.51
C LEU A 61 19.22 -10.86 29.57
N VAL A 62 20.22 -11.42 30.29
CA VAL A 62 21.58 -10.85 30.32
C VAL A 62 22.23 -10.88 28.94
N ARG A 63 22.07 -11.97 28.18
CA ARG A 63 22.69 -12.12 26.85
C ARG A 63 22.03 -11.28 25.77
N LYS A 64 20.69 -11.21 25.76
CA LYS A 64 19.93 -10.57 24.66
C LYS A 64 19.30 -9.24 25.06
N GLY A 65 19.18 -8.94 26.36
CA GLY A 65 18.45 -7.78 26.85
C GLY A 65 16.98 -7.79 26.42
N ARG A 66 16.21 -6.84 26.93
CA ARG A 66 14.85 -6.59 26.45
C ARG A 66 14.91 -5.65 25.26
N GLN A 67 14.23 -6.02 24.17
CA GLN A 67 14.10 -5.14 23.01
C GLN A 67 12.81 -4.35 23.12
N ASP A 68 12.89 -3.05 22.82
CA ASP A 68 11.72 -2.20 22.77
C ASP A 68 10.79 -2.62 21.63
N LYS A 69 9.48 -2.59 21.89
CA LYS A 69 8.48 -2.88 20.87
C LYS A 69 8.50 -1.80 19.80
N VAL A 70 8.80 -2.17 18.57
CA VAL A 70 8.75 -1.25 17.42
C VAL A 70 7.31 -0.84 17.16
N ALA A 71 7.00 0.46 17.30
CA ALA A 71 5.68 1.00 17.00
C ALA A 71 5.41 0.92 15.50
N LYS A 72 4.38 0.13 15.11
CA LYS A 72 3.95 0.05 13.71
C LYS A 72 3.03 1.22 13.38
N THR A 73 3.23 1.86 12.22
CA THR A 73 2.38 2.95 11.76
C THR A 73 0.94 2.47 11.49
N THR A 74 -0.05 3.27 11.89
CA THR A 74 -1.47 2.96 11.63
C THR A 74 -1.88 3.23 10.18
N THR A 75 -1.10 4.02 9.44
CA THR A 75 -1.38 4.46 8.06
C THR A 75 -0.23 4.16 7.10
N PRO A 76 0.06 2.89 6.81
CA PRO A 76 1.23 2.50 6.01
C PRO A 76 1.20 3.04 4.58
N ALA A 77 0.02 3.24 3.97
CA ALA A 77 -0.09 3.72 2.59
C ALA A 77 0.38 5.17 2.40
N LEU A 78 0.39 5.97 3.45
CA LEU A 78 0.87 7.35 3.39
C LEU A 78 2.40 7.48 3.43
N LYS A 79 3.11 6.42 3.84
CA LYS A 79 4.59 6.39 3.91
C LYS A 79 5.17 7.62 4.62
N GLY A 80 4.63 8.00 5.78
CA GLY A 80 5.07 9.15 6.57
C GLY A 80 4.56 10.52 6.12
N SER A 81 3.90 10.63 4.97
CA SER A 81 3.31 11.91 4.51
C SER A 81 2.00 12.20 5.26
N PRO A 82 1.68 13.48 5.57
CA PRO A 82 0.43 13.83 6.24
C PRO A 82 -0.80 13.55 5.37
N GLN A 83 -0.71 13.77 4.06
CA GLN A 83 -1.74 13.45 3.06
C GLN A 83 -1.09 12.96 1.76
N ARG A 84 -1.88 12.26 0.95
CA ARG A 84 -1.48 11.89 -0.41
C ARG A 84 -2.64 12.05 -1.39
N ARG A 85 -2.29 12.46 -2.61
CA ARG A 85 -3.23 12.54 -3.73
C ARG A 85 -3.48 11.14 -4.28
N GLY A 86 -4.69 10.90 -4.74
CA GLY A 86 -5.06 9.67 -5.42
C GLY A 86 -6.25 9.87 -6.34
N VAL A 87 -6.56 8.85 -7.11
CA VAL A 87 -7.69 8.79 -8.04
C VAL A 87 -8.71 7.79 -7.52
N CYS A 88 -9.98 8.15 -7.51
CA CYS A 88 -11.07 7.24 -7.15
C CYS A 88 -11.23 6.17 -8.22
N THR A 89 -11.12 4.89 -7.84
CA THR A 89 -11.42 3.76 -8.73
C THR A 89 -12.85 3.31 -8.62
N ARG A 90 -13.44 3.41 -7.42
CA ARG A 90 -14.85 3.05 -7.18
C ARG A 90 -15.39 3.84 -6.01
N VAL A 91 -16.65 4.28 -6.11
CA VAL A 91 -17.38 4.91 -5.01
C VAL A 91 -18.61 4.06 -4.68
N TYR A 92 -18.79 3.72 -3.41
CA TYR A 92 -19.86 2.83 -2.97
C TYR A 92 -20.26 3.10 -1.51
N THR A 93 -21.27 2.39 -1.04
CA THR A 93 -21.73 2.47 0.35
C THR A 93 -21.48 1.18 1.07
N THR A 94 -21.16 1.27 2.35
CA THR A 94 -20.96 0.11 3.23
C THR A 94 -21.79 0.25 4.51
N THR A 95 -22.25 -0.87 5.03
CA THR A 95 -22.91 -0.91 6.33
C THR A 95 -21.88 -0.93 7.46
N PRO A 96 -22.13 -0.22 8.56
CA PRO A 96 -21.25 -0.27 9.73
C PRO A 96 -21.42 -1.60 10.48
N LYS A 97 -20.49 -1.86 11.38
CA LYS A 97 -20.64 -2.99 12.32
C LYS A 97 -21.72 -2.72 13.36
N LYS A 98 -22.33 -3.78 13.87
CA LYS A 98 -23.28 -3.69 15.00
C LYS A 98 -22.61 -2.95 16.20
N PRO A 99 -23.31 -2.11 16.98
CA PRO A 99 -24.78 -1.92 17.00
C PRO A 99 -25.31 -0.86 16.01
N ASN A 100 -24.44 -0.22 15.20
CA ASN A 100 -24.85 0.88 14.33
C ASN A 100 -25.44 0.38 13.00
N SER A 101 -26.40 1.14 12.46
CA SER A 101 -27.00 0.91 11.15
C SER A 101 -27.00 2.20 10.35
N ALA A 102 -26.43 2.19 9.17
CA ALA A 102 -26.39 3.31 8.23
C ALA A 102 -25.80 2.87 6.88
N LEU A 103 -25.90 3.70 5.85
CA LEU A 103 -25.18 3.55 4.60
C LEU A 103 -24.00 4.55 4.55
N ARG A 104 -22.84 4.11 5.01
CA ARG A 104 -21.62 4.93 5.03
C ARG A 104 -21.00 5.00 3.64
N LYS A 105 -20.67 6.23 3.19
CA LYS A 105 -20.10 6.47 1.87
C LYS A 105 -18.59 6.28 1.94
N VAL A 106 -18.08 5.40 1.10
CA VAL A 106 -16.65 5.10 0.99
C VAL A 106 -16.21 5.12 -0.47
N ALA A 107 -14.94 5.44 -0.69
CA ALA A 107 -14.32 5.37 -2.00
C ALA A 107 -13.07 4.49 -1.94
N ARG A 108 -12.88 3.69 -2.96
CA ARG A 108 -11.61 3.02 -3.20
C ARG A 108 -10.74 3.96 -4.01
N VAL A 109 -9.56 4.25 -3.50
CA VAL A 109 -8.67 5.27 -4.07
C VAL A 109 -7.30 4.66 -4.31
N ARG A 110 -6.81 4.81 -5.54
CA ARG A 110 -5.41 4.51 -5.90
C ARG A 110 -4.57 5.75 -5.65
N LEU A 111 -3.66 5.65 -4.69
CA LEU A 111 -2.75 6.73 -4.33
C LEU A 111 -1.60 6.88 -5.34
N THR A 112 -0.91 8.01 -5.31
CA THR A 112 0.33 8.23 -6.09
C THR A 112 1.44 7.21 -5.75
N SER A 113 1.36 6.57 -4.59
CA SER A 113 2.23 5.45 -4.20
C SER A 113 1.85 4.11 -4.82
N GLN A 114 0.90 4.06 -5.76
CA GLN A 114 0.32 2.87 -6.40
C GLN A 114 -0.43 1.92 -5.45
N ILE A 115 -0.58 2.31 -4.20
CA ILE A 115 -1.32 1.53 -3.20
C ILE A 115 -2.79 1.90 -3.27
N GLU A 116 -3.67 0.90 -3.35
CA GLU A 116 -5.11 1.12 -3.25
C GLU A 116 -5.57 1.07 -1.79
N VAL A 117 -6.36 2.06 -1.41
CA VAL A 117 -6.92 2.19 -0.07
C VAL A 117 -8.40 2.46 -0.10
N THR A 118 -9.12 1.97 0.90
CA THR A 118 -10.50 2.35 1.13
C THR A 118 -10.53 3.55 2.06
N ALA A 119 -11.08 4.67 1.57
CA ALA A 119 -11.18 5.92 2.30
C ALA A 119 -12.64 6.30 2.54
N TYR A 120 -12.93 6.79 3.74
CA TYR A 120 -14.26 7.28 4.11
C TYR A 120 -14.48 8.71 3.60
N ILE A 121 -15.67 8.98 3.08
CA ILE A 121 -16.10 10.32 2.64
C ILE A 121 -16.87 10.96 3.80
N PRO A 122 -16.28 11.94 4.52
CA PRO A 122 -16.95 12.57 5.65
C PRO A 122 -18.00 13.60 5.19
N GLY A 123 -19.04 13.79 6.02
CA GLY A 123 -20.07 14.80 5.80
C GLY A 123 -21.30 14.26 5.08
N VAL A 124 -22.26 15.15 4.87
CA VAL A 124 -23.53 14.85 4.19
C VAL A 124 -23.39 15.16 2.70
N GLY A 125 -23.73 14.19 1.87
CA GLY A 125 -23.63 14.31 0.41
C GLY A 125 -22.20 14.38 -0.11
N HIS A 126 -21.99 14.02 -1.34
CA HIS A 126 -20.71 14.13 -2.06
C HIS A 126 -20.96 14.19 -3.57
N ASN A 127 -19.97 14.71 -4.29
CA ASN A 127 -19.97 14.79 -5.75
C ASN A 127 -18.91 13.85 -6.38
N LEU A 128 -18.32 12.96 -5.59
CA LEU A 128 -17.25 12.08 -6.08
C LEU A 128 -17.81 10.99 -6.99
N GLN A 129 -17.12 10.79 -8.10
CA GLN A 129 -17.35 9.76 -9.10
C GLN A 129 -16.07 8.97 -9.33
N GLU A 130 -16.12 7.99 -10.19
CA GLU A 130 -14.92 7.30 -10.68
C GLU A 130 -14.03 8.32 -11.41
N HIS A 131 -12.71 8.13 -11.29
CA HIS A 131 -11.65 9.00 -11.82
C HIS A 131 -11.53 10.40 -11.17
N SER A 132 -12.35 10.74 -10.17
CA SER A 132 -12.14 11.98 -9.40
C SER A 132 -10.81 11.96 -8.66
N ILE A 133 -10.10 13.08 -8.74
CA ILE A 133 -8.83 13.28 -8.02
C ILE A 133 -9.15 13.75 -6.61
N VAL A 134 -8.62 13.05 -5.61
CA VAL A 134 -8.92 13.32 -4.20
C VAL A 134 -7.64 13.39 -3.37
N LEU A 135 -7.73 14.11 -2.25
CA LEU A 135 -6.68 14.16 -1.25
C LEU A 135 -7.09 13.27 -0.07
N VAL A 136 -6.23 12.29 0.25
CA VAL A 136 -6.47 11.29 1.30
C VAL A 136 -5.56 11.56 2.49
N ARG A 137 -6.14 11.56 3.69
CA ARG A 137 -5.41 11.64 4.97
C ARG A 137 -5.62 10.40 5.82
N GLY A 138 -4.79 10.20 6.81
CA GLY A 138 -5.00 9.22 7.85
C GLY A 138 -6.20 9.56 8.74
N GLY A 139 -6.82 8.55 9.28
CA GLY A 139 -7.93 8.69 10.22
C GLY A 139 -8.85 7.47 10.17
N ARG A 140 -8.72 6.58 11.15
CA ARG A 140 -9.57 5.38 11.26
C ARG A 140 -11.02 5.76 11.50
N VAL A 141 -11.93 5.00 10.89
CA VAL A 141 -13.36 5.05 11.17
C VAL A 141 -13.71 3.87 12.07
N ARG A 142 -14.23 4.17 13.27
CA ARG A 142 -14.53 3.14 14.27
C ARG A 142 -15.63 2.18 13.82
N ASP A 143 -16.62 2.70 13.09
CA ASP A 143 -17.77 1.95 12.61
C ASP A 143 -17.47 0.99 11.45
N LEU A 144 -16.41 1.26 10.68
CA LEU A 144 -16.10 0.54 9.46
C LEU A 144 -14.83 -0.28 9.65
N PRO A 145 -14.89 -1.62 9.61
CA PRO A 145 -13.70 -2.45 9.70
C PRO A 145 -12.80 -2.23 8.48
N GLY A 146 -11.49 -2.13 8.70
CA GLY A 146 -10.51 -1.97 7.62
C GLY A 146 -10.34 -0.56 7.06
N VAL A 147 -11.23 0.40 7.35
CA VAL A 147 -11.14 1.79 6.85
C VAL A 147 -10.27 2.62 7.78
N ARG A 148 -9.04 2.92 7.34
CA ARG A 148 -8.03 3.68 8.10
C ARG A 148 -7.78 5.08 7.54
N TYR A 149 -8.46 5.46 6.46
CA TYR A 149 -8.22 6.70 5.71
C TYR A 149 -9.50 7.48 5.53
N LYS A 150 -9.37 8.79 5.37
CA LYS A 150 -10.48 9.71 5.12
C LYS A 150 -10.14 10.64 3.95
N ILE A 151 -11.12 10.99 3.15
CA ILE A 151 -10.99 12.01 2.09
C ILE A 151 -11.13 13.39 2.73
N ILE A 152 -10.32 14.33 2.27
CA ILE A 152 -10.39 15.74 2.68
C ILE A 152 -11.40 16.44 1.80
N ARG A 153 -12.42 17.05 2.46
CA ARG A 153 -13.45 17.82 1.77
C ARG A 153 -12.96 19.23 1.41
N GLY A 154 -13.43 19.76 0.28
CA GLY A 154 -13.05 21.10 -0.16
C GLY A 154 -11.66 21.19 -0.78
N ALA A 155 -11.05 20.06 -1.15
CA ALA A 155 -9.76 19.99 -1.82
C ALA A 155 -9.88 19.19 -3.12
N LEU A 156 -9.17 19.63 -4.16
CA LEU A 156 -9.22 19.03 -5.50
C LEU A 156 -10.65 18.89 -6.00
N ASP A 157 -11.05 17.72 -6.50
CA ASP A 157 -12.40 17.50 -7.06
C ASP A 157 -13.49 17.29 -6.00
N THR A 158 -13.10 17.25 -4.72
CA THR A 158 -14.07 17.03 -3.62
C THR A 158 -14.65 18.34 -3.16
N GLN A 159 -15.95 18.55 -3.39
CA GLN A 159 -16.65 19.74 -2.88
C GLN A 159 -16.76 19.73 -1.36
N GLY A 160 -16.79 20.92 -0.74
CA GLY A 160 -17.12 21.09 0.66
C GLY A 160 -18.60 20.73 0.93
N VAL A 161 -18.94 20.55 2.21
CA VAL A 161 -20.33 20.32 2.62
C VAL A 161 -21.08 21.65 2.55
N ARG A 162 -22.21 21.67 1.84
CA ARG A 162 -23.07 22.88 1.71
C ARG A 162 -23.72 23.22 3.06
N ASN A 163 -23.93 24.50 3.31
CA ASN A 163 -24.65 25.05 4.49
C ASN A 163 -24.10 24.61 5.85
N ARG A 164 -22.84 24.19 5.89
CA ARG A 164 -22.18 23.79 7.14
C ARG A 164 -21.62 25.00 7.86
N LYS A 165 -22.17 25.32 9.05
CA LYS A 165 -21.74 26.46 9.87
C LYS A 165 -20.69 26.06 10.93
N GLN A 166 -20.83 24.88 11.54
CA GLN A 166 -19.91 24.38 12.57
C GLN A 166 -18.82 23.49 11.99
N ALA A 167 -17.60 23.54 12.55
CA ALA A 167 -16.45 22.76 12.13
C ALA A 167 -16.15 22.85 10.62
N ARG A 168 -16.27 24.03 10.05
CA ARG A 168 -16.18 24.31 8.62
C ARG A 168 -14.91 23.79 7.97
N SER A 169 -13.77 23.98 8.59
CA SER A 169 -12.46 23.52 8.10
C SER A 169 -12.40 22.01 7.92
N ARG A 170 -13.05 21.26 8.81
CA ARG A 170 -13.10 19.78 8.71
C ARG A 170 -13.90 19.29 7.50
N TYR A 171 -14.90 20.08 7.07
CA TYR A 171 -15.81 19.71 5.99
C TYR A 171 -15.63 20.57 4.74
N GLY A 172 -14.58 21.38 4.68
CA GLY A 172 -14.25 22.19 3.51
C GLY A 172 -15.28 23.29 3.20
N ALA A 173 -16.07 23.72 4.19
CA ALA A 173 -17.04 24.80 4.02
C ALA A 173 -16.37 26.16 4.17
N LYS A 174 -16.54 27.04 3.19
CA LYS A 174 -16.06 28.43 3.25
C LYS A 174 -16.96 29.29 4.15
N LYS A 175 -16.40 30.39 4.71
CA LYS A 175 -17.19 31.41 5.41
C LYS A 175 -18.11 32.09 4.39
N GLU A 176 -19.39 32.28 4.74
CA GLU A 176 -20.29 33.09 3.97
C GLU A 176 -19.74 34.52 3.93
N LYS A 177 -19.71 35.14 2.76
CA LYS A 177 -19.41 36.56 2.63
C LYS A 177 -20.62 37.32 3.17
N SER A 178 -20.42 38.05 4.22
CA SER A 178 -21.39 39.06 4.69
C SER A 178 -21.38 40.22 3.75
#